data_936ca93e241a5cb3c50fcb28c44f1653
#
_entry.id   936ca93e241a5cb3c50fcb28c44f1653
#
_cell.length_a   1.000
_cell.length_b   1.000
_cell.length_c   1.000
_cell.angle_alpha   90.00
_cell.angle_beta   90.00
_cell.angle_gamma   90.00
#
_symmetry.space_group_name_H-M   'P 1'
#
loop_
_entity.id
_entity.type
_entity.pdbx_description
1 polymer ?
#
loop_
_entity_poly.entity_id
_entity_poly.type
_entity_poly.pdbx_seq_one_letter_code
_entity_poly.pdbx_strand_id
1 'polypeptide(L)'
;MIKPTQVLGQPAMGLRAPDGAAVTVLLHGGQIVSWIPAGDQERLYLSPLAVAGGAHAVRGGIPVVFPQFAQRGLLPRHGLLRGRTWQWVEGAQRGDVVIGVLRITDDDATRAIWPHHFEAELSFSFSGLQLDVELAITNTGQPGRDTAFDFTAALHSYLLVDDVRRARLGGLFGVKYIDNLTGAEQPQEMDPFSFAGEIDRLYLDTGSVGAHTQTLSTSMGRMLITREGFDDVVIWNPGPAKAAAMTDLPDDDWLQMLCVEAAAIGKPVTLSPGQEWVARQGFEV
;
A
#
# COMPACT_ATOMS: atom_id res chain seq x y z
N MET A 1 22.13 -9.05 -0.46
CA MET A 1 22.91 -7.88 -0.92
C MET A 1 22.02 -6.65 -0.90
N ILE A 2 22.47 -5.56 -0.28
CA ILE A 2 21.73 -4.28 -0.16
C ILE A 2 22.59 -3.21 -0.82
N LYS A 3 22.05 -2.47 -1.77
CA LYS A 3 22.80 -1.45 -2.53
C LYS A 3 21.94 -0.30 -2.99
N PRO A 4 22.47 0.93 -3.05
CA PRO A 4 21.84 2.05 -3.75
C PRO A 4 21.63 1.71 -5.22
N THR A 5 20.51 2.17 -5.76
CA THR A 5 20.13 2.04 -7.17
C THR A 5 19.29 3.24 -7.59
N GLN A 6 18.75 3.23 -8.80
CA GLN A 6 17.81 4.24 -9.29
C GLN A 6 16.62 3.57 -9.98
N VAL A 7 15.44 4.13 -9.81
CA VAL A 7 14.21 3.77 -10.51
C VAL A 7 13.54 5.06 -10.96
N LEU A 8 13.09 5.14 -12.21
CA LEU A 8 12.47 6.34 -12.79
C LEU A 8 13.31 7.62 -12.59
N GLY A 9 14.64 7.49 -12.63
CA GLY A 9 15.57 8.59 -12.41
C GLY A 9 15.69 9.10 -10.98
N GLN A 10 15.09 8.42 -10.00
CA GLN A 10 15.10 8.80 -8.59
C GLN A 10 15.91 7.80 -7.74
N PRO A 11 16.51 8.25 -6.61
CA PRO A 11 17.20 7.39 -5.68
C PRO A 11 16.33 6.27 -5.15
N ALA A 12 16.87 5.06 -5.13
CA ALA A 12 16.21 3.85 -4.65
C ALA A 12 17.22 2.94 -3.95
N MET A 13 16.71 1.96 -3.19
CA MET A 13 17.49 0.87 -2.62
C MET A 13 17.04 -0.44 -3.25
N GLY A 14 18.00 -1.20 -3.77
CA GLY A 14 17.80 -2.57 -4.25
C GLY A 14 18.30 -3.57 -3.21
N LEU A 15 17.46 -4.50 -2.83
CA LEU A 15 17.75 -5.53 -1.84
C LEU A 15 17.57 -6.91 -2.48
N ARG A 16 18.47 -7.84 -2.18
CA ARG A 16 18.39 -9.22 -2.64
C ARG A 16 18.75 -10.17 -1.49
N ALA A 17 17.86 -11.13 -1.23
CA ALA A 17 18.06 -12.18 -0.27
C ALA A 17 18.99 -13.29 -0.83
N PRO A 18 19.56 -14.15 0.05
CA PRO A 18 20.44 -15.26 -0.36
C PRO A 18 19.74 -16.27 -1.28
N ASP A 19 18.45 -16.49 -1.11
CA ASP A 19 17.61 -17.39 -1.90
C ASP A 19 17.23 -16.83 -3.29
N GLY A 20 17.57 -15.57 -3.56
CA GLY A 20 17.31 -14.90 -4.82
C GLY A 20 16.11 -13.98 -4.82
N ALA A 21 15.26 -13.98 -3.79
CA ALA A 21 14.19 -13.01 -3.64
C ALA A 21 14.73 -11.57 -3.67
N ALA A 22 13.98 -10.64 -4.23
CA ALA A 22 14.44 -9.26 -4.40
C ALA A 22 13.30 -8.25 -4.19
N VAL A 23 13.66 -7.12 -3.58
CA VAL A 23 12.80 -5.95 -3.39
C VAL A 23 13.52 -4.69 -3.83
N THR A 24 12.79 -3.78 -4.46
CA THR A 24 13.29 -2.43 -4.74
C THR A 24 12.35 -1.40 -4.13
N VAL A 25 12.91 -0.44 -3.39
CA VAL A 25 12.16 0.65 -2.75
C VAL A 25 12.71 2.00 -3.19
N LEU A 26 11.79 2.87 -3.65
CA LEU A 26 12.08 4.28 -3.93
C LEU A 26 12.17 5.06 -2.61
N LEU A 27 13.14 5.97 -2.50
CA LEU A 27 13.15 6.94 -1.38
C LEU A 27 12.02 7.97 -1.54
N HIS A 28 11.66 8.31 -2.77
CA HIS A 28 10.47 9.10 -3.06
C HIS A 28 9.20 8.32 -2.71
N GLY A 29 8.42 8.83 -1.76
CA GLY A 29 7.21 8.18 -1.26
C GLY A 29 7.44 7.06 -0.25
N GLY A 30 8.70 6.64 0.03
CA GLY A 30 8.98 5.42 0.77
C GLY A 30 8.35 4.20 0.11
N GLN A 31 8.29 4.18 -1.23
CA GLN A 31 7.40 3.30 -1.98
C GLN A 31 8.14 2.05 -2.48
N ILE A 32 7.73 0.87 -2.05
CA ILE A 32 8.19 -0.39 -2.65
C ILE A 32 7.61 -0.45 -4.06
N VAL A 33 8.47 -0.63 -5.08
CA VAL A 33 8.08 -0.59 -6.50
C VAL A 33 8.32 -1.90 -7.24
N SER A 34 8.99 -2.86 -6.61
CA SER A 34 9.25 -4.19 -7.16
C SER A 34 9.40 -5.20 -6.04
N TRP A 35 8.78 -6.36 -6.21
CA TRP A 35 8.99 -7.56 -5.40
C TRP A 35 8.99 -8.80 -6.29
N ILE A 36 10.14 -9.47 -6.33
CA ILE A 36 10.35 -10.72 -7.05
C ILE A 36 10.66 -11.79 -6.01
N PRO A 37 9.75 -12.74 -5.74
CA PRO A 37 9.99 -13.88 -4.87
C PRO A 37 11.10 -14.80 -5.41
N ALA A 38 11.66 -15.66 -4.57
CA ALA A 38 12.74 -16.58 -4.96
C ALA A 38 12.27 -17.55 -6.06
N GLY A 39 12.99 -17.54 -7.20
CA GLY A 39 12.68 -18.41 -8.33
C GLY A 39 11.38 -18.06 -9.09
N ASP A 40 10.82 -16.88 -8.83
CA ASP A 40 9.55 -16.42 -9.38
C ASP A 40 9.74 -15.14 -10.21
N GLN A 41 8.64 -14.51 -10.62
CA GLN A 41 8.57 -13.29 -11.40
C GLN A 41 8.09 -12.09 -10.55
N GLU A 42 8.08 -10.90 -11.17
CA GLU A 42 7.56 -9.68 -10.52
C GLU A 42 6.09 -9.87 -10.07
N ARG A 43 5.79 -9.43 -8.86
CA ARG A 43 4.46 -9.55 -8.26
C ARG A 43 3.77 -8.22 -8.02
N LEU A 44 4.51 -7.10 -8.13
CA LEU A 44 3.93 -5.77 -8.05
C LEU A 44 3.80 -5.17 -9.45
N TYR A 45 2.70 -4.51 -9.70
CA TYR A 45 2.54 -3.74 -10.93
C TYR A 45 3.22 -2.37 -10.77
N LEU A 46 4.02 -1.99 -11.74
CA LEU A 46 4.58 -0.64 -11.90
C LEU A 46 4.30 -0.16 -13.31
N SER A 47 3.60 0.96 -13.44
CA SER A 47 3.26 1.50 -14.75
C SER A 47 4.53 1.91 -15.53
N PRO A 48 4.64 1.54 -16.82
CA PRO A 48 5.73 2.00 -17.67
C PRO A 48 5.67 3.52 -17.96
N LEU A 49 4.51 4.16 -17.71
CA LEU A 49 4.32 5.62 -17.80
C LEU A 49 4.46 6.32 -16.45
N ALA A 50 4.81 5.59 -15.39
CA ALA A 50 4.97 6.18 -14.07
C ALA A 50 6.09 7.23 -14.05
N VAL A 51 5.84 8.32 -13.33
CA VAL A 51 6.81 9.40 -13.12
C VAL A 51 7.05 9.56 -11.62
N ALA A 52 8.31 9.67 -11.22
CA ALA A 52 8.70 9.92 -9.84
C ALA A 52 9.31 11.32 -9.68
N GLY A 53 9.36 11.83 -8.44
CA GLY A 53 9.96 13.13 -8.11
C GLY A 53 8.99 14.32 -8.11
N GLY A 54 7.70 14.09 -8.35
CA GLY A 54 6.64 15.10 -8.22
C GLY A 54 5.90 15.03 -6.88
N ALA A 55 4.83 15.82 -6.75
CA ALA A 55 3.95 15.80 -5.56
C ALA A 55 3.03 14.56 -5.50
N HIS A 56 3.00 13.76 -6.56
CA HIS A 56 2.15 12.59 -6.67
C HIS A 56 2.94 11.30 -6.42
N ALA A 57 2.22 10.25 -6.00
CA ALA A 57 2.80 8.91 -5.94
C ALA A 57 3.13 8.39 -7.33
N VAL A 58 4.15 7.54 -7.39
CA VAL A 58 4.43 6.72 -8.56
C VAL A 58 3.28 5.73 -8.78
N ARG A 59 2.80 5.59 -10.03
CA ARG A 59 1.72 4.67 -10.38
C ARG A 59 2.19 3.23 -10.30
N GLY A 60 1.78 2.49 -9.28
CA GLY A 60 2.18 1.10 -9.05
C GLY A 60 2.87 0.87 -7.70
N GLY A 61 3.40 -0.32 -7.47
CA GLY A 61 4.05 -0.69 -6.22
C GLY A 61 3.14 -0.62 -5.00
N ILE A 62 3.66 -0.15 -3.89
CA ILE A 62 2.95 -0.01 -2.61
C ILE A 62 3.08 1.43 -2.10
N PRO A 63 2.29 2.39 -2.60
CA PRO A 63 2.26 3.76 -2.08
C PRO A 63 1.75 3.81 -0.64
N VAL A 64 2.39 4.64 0.19
CA VAL A 64 1.95 4.90 1.57
C VAL A 64 0.94 6.05 1.59
N VAL A 65 -0.25 5.79 2.10
CA VAL A 65 -1.32 6.77 2.29
C VAL A 65 -1.37 7.20 3.75
N PHE A 66 -1.13 8.49 4.02
CA PHE A 66 -1.18 9.11 5.35
C PHE A 66 -1.13 10.64 5.24
N PRO A 67 -1.82 11.43 6.09
CA PRO A 67 -2.72 11.05 7.18
C PRO A 67 -4.20 11.00 6.75
N GLN A 68 -4.49 11.03 5.44
CA GLN A 68 -5.86 10.98 4.93
C GLN A 68 -5.95 10.03 3.73
N PHE A 69 -6.99 9.16 3.72
CA PHE A 69 -7.33 8.33 2.58
C PHE A 69 -8.24 9.08 1.61
N ALA A 70 -7.93 9.00 0.31
CA ALA A 70 -8.68 9.62 -0.78
C ALA A 70 -8.97 11.11 -0.51
N GLN A 71 -10.19 11.56 -0.76
CA GLN A 71 -10.69 12.91 -0.46
C GLN A 71 -11.64 12.90 0.76
N ARG A 72 -11.38 12.00 1.74
CA ARG A 72 -12.20 11.84 2.94
C ARG A 72 -11.76 12.79 4.06
N GLY A 73 -11.65 14.09 3.76
CA GLY A 73 -11.25 15.15 4.67
C GLY A 73 -10.76 16.38 3.91
N LEU A 74 -10.10 17.29 4.62
CA LEU A 74 -9.67 18.60 4.10
C LEU A 74 -8.24 18.59 3.52
N LEU A 75 -7.51 17.49 3.70
CA LEU A 75 -6.12 17.38 3.25
C LEU A 75 -6.03 16.99 1.76
N PRO A 76 -4.86 17.10 1.14
CA PRO A 76 -4.65 16.61 -0.21
C PRO A 76 -5.04 15.14 -0.36
N ARG A 77 -5.52 14.79 -1.55
CA ARG A 77 -5.94 13.40 -1.84
C ARG A 77 -4.83 12.39 -1.50
N HIS A 78 -5.15 11.42 -0.65
CA HIS A 78 -4.25 10.41 -0.10
C HIS A 78 -3.11 10.97 0.78
N GLY A 79 -3.29 12.18 1.33
CA GLY A 79 -2.41 12.76 2.33
C GLY A 79 -1.12 13.33 1.78
N LEU A 80 -0.04 13.24 2.56
CA LEU A 80 1.15 14.05 2.40
C LEU A 80 2.40 13.24 2.03
N LEU A 81 2.48 11.95 2.36
CA LEU A 81 3.77 11.24 2.40
C LEU A 81 4.24 10.69 1.06
N ARG A 82 3.33 10.32 0.18
CA ARG A 82 3.65 9.65 -1.10
C ARG A 82 4.38 10.52 -2.13
N GLY A 83 4.39 11.85 -1.95
CA GLY A 83 5.13 12.79 -2.79
C GLY A 83 6.39 13.35 -2.11
N ARG A 84 6.86 12.74 -1.02
CA ARG A 84 8.01 13.22 -0.25
C ARG A 84 9.15 12.22 -0.24
N THR A 85 10.37 12.69 -0.03
CA THR A 85 11.55 11.84 0.08
C THR A 85 11.68 11.33 1.50
N TRP A 86 11.73 10.00 1.66
CA TRP A 86 11.99 9.31 2.92
C TRP A 86 13.49 9.05 3.09
N GLN A 87 13.90 9.00 4.34
CA GLN A 87 15.26 8.65 4.70
C GLN A 87 15.42 7.13 4.77
N TRP A 88 16.43 6.58 4.13
CA TRP A 88 16.88 5.22 4.37
C TRP A 88 17.56 5.14 5.74
N VAL A 89 17.03 4.32 6.65
CA VAL A 89 17.52 4.19 8.01
C VAL A 89 18.43 2.99 8.13
N GLU A 90 17.95 1.82 7.73
CA GLU A 90 18.66 0.56 7.93
C GLU A 90 18.33 -0.45 6.81
N GLY A 91 19.34 -1.27 6.49
CA GLY A 91 19.16 -2.51 5.75
C GLY A 91 19.95 -3.61 6.45
N ALA A 92 19.27 -4.70 6.78
CA ALA A 92 19.87 -5.83 7.50
C ALA A 92 19.54 -7.16 6.82
N GLN A 93 20.40 -8.14 7.02
CA GLN A 93 20.15 -9.53 6.67
C GLN A 93 20.28 -10.39 7.93
N ARG A 94 19.28 -11.23 8.20
CA ARG A 94 19.25 -12.16 9.33
C ARG A 94 18.90 -13.56 8.81
N GLY A 95 19.92 -14.39 8.61
CA GLY A 95 19.74 -15.65 7.89
C GLY A 95 19.32 -15.40 6.46
N ASP A 96 18.21 -15.97 6.03
CA ASP A 96 17.65 -15.79 4.69
C ASP A 96 16.73 -14.55 4.58
N VAL A 97 16.33 -13.97 5.70
CA VAL A 97 15.46 -12.80 5.74
C VAL A 97 16.26 -11.51 5.54
N VAL A 98 15.82 -10.67 4.62
CA VAL A 98 16.33 -9.32 4.41
C VAL A 98 15.30 -8.31 4.89
N ILE A 99 15.77 -7.28 5.61
CA ILE A 99 14.94 -6.23 6.20
C ILE A 99 15.40 -4.88 5.63
N GLY A 100 14.44 -3.99 5.36
CA GLY A 100 14.71 -2.60 5.03
C GLY A 100 13.82 -1.66 5.85
N VAL A 101 14.37 -0.52 6.26
CA VAL A 101 13.66 0.49 7.07
C VAL A 101 13.85 1.87 6.47
N LEU A 102 12.74 2.57 6.26
CA LEU A 102 12.69 3.97 5.84
C LEU A 102 11.89 4.78 6.86
N ARG A 103 12.23 6.06 6.99
CA ARG A 103 11.59 6.96 7.95
C ARG A 103 11.37 8.33 7.35
N ILE A 104 10.29 8.98 7.77
CA ILE A 104 10.01 10.39 7.52
C ILE A 104 9.38 11.01 8.76
N THR A 105 9.75 12.25 9.05
CA THR A 105 9.15 13.06 10.11
C THR A 105 8.43 14.27 9.53
N ASP A 106 7.59 14.90 10.32
CA ASP A 106 7.02 16.20 9.99
C ASP A 106 8.12 17.25 9.75
N ASP A 107 7.80 18.21 8.91
CA ASP A 107 8.58 19.41 8.64
C ASP A 107 7.67 20.65 8.62
N ASP A 108 8.25 21.84 8.42
CA ASP A 108 7.48 23.08 8.38
C ASP A 108 6.41 23.06 7.28
N ALA A 109 6.68 22.41 6.15
CA ALA A 109 5.74 22.32 5.02
C ALA A 109 4.58 21.35 5.32
N THR A 110 4.82 20.23 6.01
CA THR A 110 3.73 19.34 6.44
C THR A 110 2.91 20.00 7.53
N ARG A 111 3.53 20.66 8.52
CA ARG A 111 2.83 21.35 9.61
C ARG A 111 2.00 22.54 9.13
N ALA A 112 2.38 23.20 8.06
CA ALA A 112 1.57 24.24 7.43
C ALA A 112 0.24 23.72 6.87
N ILE A 113 0.16 22.43 6.52
CA ILE A 113 -1.03 21.76 5.97
C ILE A 113 -1.78 21.01 7.08
N TRP A 114 -1.04 20.28 7.92
CA TRP A 114 -1.54 19.44 8.99
C TRP A 114 -0.66 19.65 10.24
N PRO A 115 -1.09 20.49 11.21
CA PRO A 115 -0.24 21.06 12.26
C PRO A 115 0.05 20.07 13.39
N HIS A 116 0.58 18.91 13.07
CA HIS A 116 0.93 17.87 14.03
C HIS A 116 2.37 17.40 13.86
N HIS A 117 2.97 17.00 14.97
CA HIS A 117 4.27 16.35 15.01
C HIS A 117 4.11 14.84 14.87
N PHE A 118 4.75 14.25 13.89
CA PHE A 118 4.69 12.82 13.65
C PHE A 118 6.01 12.25 13.15
N GLU A 119 6.19 10.96 13.34
CA GLU A 119 7.14 10.12 12.64
C GLU A 119 6.35 9.01 11.94
N ALA A 120 6.67 8.73 10.69
CA ALA A 120 6.22 7.57 9.97
C ALA A 120 7.42 6.70 9.61
N GLU A 121 7.36 5.41 9.95
CA GLU A 121 8.35 4.42 9.59
C GLU A 121 7.70 3.36 8.71
N LEU A 122 8.35 3.05 7.58
CA LEU A 122 8.03 1.92 6.74
C LEU A 122 9.13 0.90 6.89
N SER A 123 8.83 -0.24 7.49
CA SER A 123 9.71 -1.40 7.53
C SER A 123 9.16 -2.49 6.61
N PHE A 124 10.05 -3.27 6.02
CA PHE A 124 9.66 -4.44 5.26
C PHE A 124 10.68 -5.55 5.43
N SER A 125 10.19 -6.78 5.38
CA SER A 125 11.03 -7.98 5.40
C SER A 125 10.59 -8.96 4.32
N PHE A 126 11.57 -9.66 3.75
CA PHE A 126 11.28 -10.64 2.70
C PHE A 126 12.30 -11.75 2.66
N SER A 127 11.85 -12.93 2.27
CA SER A 127 12.64 -14.10 1.92
C SER A 127 11.75 -15.13 1.22
N GLY A 128 12.33 -16.03 0.44
CA GLY A 128 11.55 -17.07 -0.22
C GLY A 128 10.44 -16.51 -1.05
N LEU A 129 9.23 -16.90 -0.71
CA LEU A 129 7.99 -16.51 -1.39
C LEU A 129 7.18 -15.45 -0.62
N GLN A 130 7.78 -14.82 0.40
CA GLN A 130 7.08 -13.91 1.32
C GLN A 130 7.64 -12.49 1.27
N LEU A 131 6.72 -11.51 1.41
CA LEU A 131 6.99 -10.10 1.67
C LEU A 131 6.02 -9.61 2.74
N ASP A 132 6.56 -9.05 3.82
CA ASP A 132 5.80 -8.32 4.85
C ASP A 132 6.17 -6.84 4.79
N VAL A 133 5.17 -5.98 4.85
CA VAL A 133 5.32 -4.52 4.85
C VAL A 133 4.56 -3.96 6.04
N GLU A 134 5.26 -3.23 6.89
CA GLU A 134 4.72 -2.65 8.11
C GLU A 134 4.84 -1.12 8.07
N LEU A 135 3.77 -0.45 8.45
CA LEU A 135 3.71 0.99 8.63
C LEU A 135 3.49 1.31 10.11
N ALA A 136 4.43 2.02 10.69
CA ALA A 136 4.31 2.59 12.04
C ALA A 136 4.11 4.10 11.95
N ILE A 137 3.17 4.62 12.75
CA ILE A 137 2.92 6.06 12.90
C ILE A 137 3.01 6.42 14.38
N THR A 138 3.89 7.34 14.70
CA THR A 138 4.09 7.86 16.06
C THR A 138 3.66 9.33 16.14
N ASN A 139 2.88 9.68 17.15
CA ASN A 139 2.68 11.08 17.52
C ASN A 139 3.89 11.54 18.35
N THR A 140 4.80 12.31 17.74
CA THR A 140 6.03 12.80 18.37
C THR A 140 5.84 14.12 19.10
N GLY A 141 4.62 14.61 19.22
CA GLY A 141 4.27 15.79 20.01
C GLY A 141 4.60 15.64 21.49
N GLN A 142 4.76 16.76 22.18
CA GLN A 142 5.08 16.78 23.62
C GLN A 142 3.80 16.66 24.46
N PRO A 143 3.69 15.68 25.39
CA PRO A 143 2.57 15.59 26.32
C PRO A 143 2.35 16.88 27.09
N GLY A 144 1.08 17.33 27.19
CA GLY A 144 0.70 18.57 27.88
C GLY A 144 0.93 19.85 27.08
N ARG A 145 1.57 19.77 25.90
CA ARG A 145 1.77 20.91 24.99
C ARG A 145 1.06 20.71 23.66
N ASP A 146 1.23 19.54 23.07
CA ASP A 146 0.64 19.18 21.79
C ASP A 146 -0.60 18.30 21.99
N THR A 147 -1.43 18.19 20.96
CA THR A 147 -2.70 17.48 21.01
C THR A 147 -2.63 16.10 20.38
N ALA A 148 -3.60 15.26 20.73
CA ALA A 148 -3.89 14.07 19.95
C ALA A 148 -4.29 14.46 18.52
N PHE A 149 -4.04 13.55 17.57
CA PHE A 149 -4.52 13.69 16.21
C PHE A 149 -5.21 12.40 15.72
N ASP A 150 -6.14 12.59 14.79
CA ASP A 150 -6.80 11.51 14.08
C ASP A 150 -6.23 11.40 12.67
N PHE A 151 -6.11 10.17 12.16
CA PHE A 151 -5.69 9.93 10.80
C PHE A 151 -6.35 8.70 10.21
N THR A 152 -6.29 8.60 8.89
CA THR A 152 -6.55 7.39 8.11
C THR A 152 -5.32 7.03 7.31
N ALA A 153 -5.07 5.73 7.13
CA ALA A 153 -3.88 5.24 6.45
C ALA A 153 -4.19 4.05 5.55
N ALA A 154 -3.33 3.80 4.56
CA ALA A 154 -3.36 2.58 3.78
C ALA A 154 -1.99 2.29 3.15
N LEU A 155 -1.76 1.00 2.87
CA LEU A 155 -0.78 0.50 1.92
C LEU A 155 -1.53 0.22 0.61
N HIS A 156 -1.36 1.12 -0.38
CA HIS A 156 -2.12 1.10 -1.64
C HIS A 156 -1.48 0.14 -2.65
N SER A 157 -1.51 -1.14 -2.34
CA SER A 157 -0.76 -2.19 -3.03
C SER A 157 -1.33 -2.52 -4.40
N TYR A 158 -0.53 -2.29 -5.45
CA TYR A 158 -0.80 -2.65 -6.84
C TYR A 158 -0.20 -4.02 -7.14
N LEU A 159 -1.02 -5.05 -7.25
CA LEU A 159 -0.59 -6.40 -7.58
C LEU A 159 -0.57 -6.59 -9.10
N LEU A 160 0.50 -7.19 -9.62
CA LEU A 160 0.59 -7.58 -11.01
C LEU A 160 -0.28 -8.82 -11.25
N VAL A 161 -1.10 -8.78 -12.28
CA VAL A 161 -1.92 -9.89 -12.75
C VAL A 161 -1.75 -10.02 -14.27
N ASP A 162 -1.96 -11.20 -14.82
CA ASP A 162 -1.89 -11.46 -16.27
C ASP A 162 -3.09 -10.87 -17.03
N ASP A 163 -4.29 -11.04 -16.48
CA ASP A 163 -5.54 -10.45 -16.96
C ASP A 163 -6.54 -10.38 -15.79
N VAL A 164 -6.85 -9.19 -15.32
CA VAL A 164 -7.74 -8.98 -14.18
C VAL A 164 -9.12 -9.60 -14.37
N ARG A 165 -9.62 -9.73 -15.60
CA ARG A 165 -10.93 -10.37 -15.92
C ARG A 165 -10.92 -11.86 -15.59
N ARG A 166 -9.73 -12.50 -15.61
CA ARG A 166 -9.51 -13.91 -15.27
C ARG A 166 -9.13 -14.11 -13.81
N ALA A 167 -8.72 -13.05 -13.13
CA ALA A 167 -8.40 -13.08 -11.71
C ALA A 167 -9.63 -13.39 -10.85
N ARG A 168 -9.41 -14.02 -9.71
CA ARG A 168 -10.42 -14.33 -8.69
C ARG A 168 -9.88 -13.94 -7.33
N LEU A 169 -10.67 -13.16 -6.58
CA LEU A 169 -10.33 -12.76 -5.21
C LEU A 169 -11.35 -13.35 -4.25
N GLY A 170 -10.87 -14.08 -3.25
CA GLY A 170 -11.67 -14.69 -2.17
C GLY A 170 -11.27 -14.16 -0.80
N GLY A 171 -12.09 -14.50 0.21
CA GLY A 171 -11.86 -14.15 1.61
C GLY A 171 -12.64 -12.92 2.09
N LEU A 172 -13.69 -12.50 1.35
CA LEU A 172 -14.53 -11.35 1.71
C LEU A 172 -16.03 -11.71 1.73
N PHE A 173 -16.41 -12.99 1.73
CA PHE A 173 -17.81 -13.42 1.74
C PHE A 173 -18.57 -12.85 2.93
N GLY A 174 -19.74 -12.27 2.66
CA GLY A 174 -20.63 -11.67 3.66
C GLY A 174 -20.15 -10.32 4.23
N VAL A 175 -18.91 -9.91 3.95
CA VAL A 175 -18.42 -8.60 4.39
C VAL A 175 -19.14 -7.51 3.62
N LYS A 176 -19.61 -6.48 4.31
CA LYS A 176 -20.22 -5.31 3.68
C LYS A 176 -19.17 -4.43 3.05
N TYR A 177 -19.49 -3.85 1.92
CA TYR A 177 -18.66 -2.83 1.26
C TYR A 177 -19.48 -1.63 0.82
N ILE A 178 -18.82 -0.49 0.73
CA ILE A 178 -19.31 0.70 0.04
C ILE A 178 -18.73 0.67 -1.37
N ASP A 179 -19.60 0.67 -2.37
CA ASP A 179 -19.21 0.85 -3.77
C ASP A 179 -19.07 2.35 -4.04
N ASN A 180 -17.82 2.82 -4.18
CA ASN A 180 -17.54 4.24 -4.42
C ASN A 180 -18.01 4.73 -5.80
N LEU A 181 -18.36 3.84 -6.75
CA LEU A 181 -18.89 4.22 -8.05
C LEU A 181 -20.37 4.59 -7.98
N THR A 182 -21.12 3.92 -7.10
CA THR A 182 -22.58 4.08 -6.97
C THR A 182 -23.01 4.70 -5.64
N GLY A 183 -22.15 4.65 -4.64
CA GLY A 183 -22.45 5.03 -3.27
C GLY A 183 -23.30 3.97 -2.51
N ALA A 184 -23.57 2.83 -3.12
CA ALA A 184 -24.36 1.76 -2.51
C ALA A 184 -23.55 0.99 -1.46
N GLU A 185 -24.19 0.61 -0.37
CA GLU A 185 -23.66 -0.32 0.62
C GLU A 185 -24.34 -1.68 0.44
N GLN A 186 -23.56 -2.75 0.32
CA GLN A 186 -24.09 -4.10 0.12
C GLN A 186 -23.09 -5.17 0.58
N PRO A 187 -23.53 -6.39 0.92
CA PRO A 187 -22.64 -7.49 1.26
C PRO A 187 -21.97 -8.08 0.02
N GLN A 188 -20.78 -8.64 0.19
CA GLN A 188 -20.11 -9.45 -0.82
C GLN A 188 -20.78 -10.84 -0.88
N GLU A 189 -21.58 -11.09 -1.90
CA GLU A 189 -22.37 -12.32 -2.03
C GLU A 189 -21.62 -13.46 -2.75
N MET A 190 -20.57 -13.13 -3.52
CA MET A 190 -19.78 -14.12 -4.26
C MET A 190 -18.37 -14.22 -3.65
N ASP A 191 -17.87 -15.46 -3.47
CA ASP A 191 -16.52 -15.74 -3.00
C ASP A 191 -16.01 -17.07 -3.57
N PRO A 192 -14.95 -17.07 -4.40
CA PRO A 192 -14.25 -15.89 -4.91
C PRO A 192 -15.09 -15.12 -5.94
N PHE A 193 -14.84 -13.80 -6.05
CA PHE A 193 -15.48 -12.96 -7.06
C PHE A 193 -14.50 -12.57 -8.18
N SER A 194 -15.06 -12.12 -9.31
CA SER A 194 -14.34 -11.74 -10.53
C SER A 194 -14.49 -10.26 -10.85
N PHE A 195 -13.70 -9.79 -11.79
CA PHE A 195 -13.60 -8.40 -12.21
C PHE A 195 -14.03 -8.29 -13.69
N ALA A 196 -14.93 -7.34 -13.97
CA ALA A 196 -15.45 -7.15 -15.33
C ALA A 196 -15.22 -5.74 -15.90
N GLY A 197 -14.64 -4.84 -15.10
CA GLY A 197 -14.42 -3.44 -15.47
C GLY A 197 -13.94 -2.64 -14.27
N GLU A 198 -14.32 -1.36 -14.20
CA GLU A 198 -13.99 -0.51 -13.05
C GLU A 198 -14.58 -1.08 -11.76
N ILE A 199 -13.77 -1.14 -10.71
CA ILE A 199 -14.17 -1.50 -9.36
C ILE A 199 -13.51 -0.53 -8.38
N ASP A 200 -14.27 -0.05 -7.41
CA ASP A 200 -13.79 0.80 -6.32
C ASP A 200 -14.64 0.48 -5.08
N ARG A 201 -14.22 -0.53 -4.32
CA ARG A 201 -14.97 -1.05 -3.18
C ARG A 201 -14.17 -0.91 -1.91
N LEU A 202 -14.84 -0.37 -0.90
CA LEU A 202 -14.29 -0.16 0.43
C LEU A 202 -15.00 -1.11 1.40
N TYR A 203 -14.31 -2.18 1.79
CA TYR A 203 -14.75 -3.14 2.80
C TYR A 203 -14.31 -2.64 4.17
N LEU A 204 -15.27 -2.28 5.02
CA LEU A 204 -15.01 -1.72 6.34
C LEU A 204 -15.13 -2.78 7.43
N ASP A 205 -14.34 -2.62 8.50
CA ASP A 205 -14.39 -3.44 9.72
C ASP A 205 -14.30 -4.95 9.43
N THR A 206 -13.51 -5.31 8.45
CA THR A 206 -13.30 -6.72 8.04
C THR A 206 -12.63 -7.53 9.14
N GLY A 207 -11.89 -6.88 10.04
CA GLY A 207 -11.27 -7.50 11.22
C GLY A 207 -12.29 -8.10 12.19
N SER A 208 -13.41 -7.43 12.41
CA SER A 208 -14.47 -7.90 13.34
C SER A 208 -15.15 -9.20 12.89
N VAL A 209 -15.12 -9.49 11.59
CA VAL A 209 -15.68 -10.73 11.00
C VAL A 209 -14.61 -11.77 10.65
N GLY A 210 -13.36 -11.55 11.07
CA GLY A 210 -12.26 -12.50 10.86
C GLY A 210 -11.74 -12.59 9.43
N ALA A 211 -12.06 -11.61 8.57
CA ALA A 211 -11.65 -11.59 7.15
C ALA A 211 -10.25 -10.95 6.98
N HIS A 212 -9.26 -11.44 7.74
CA HIS A 212 -7.87 -10.91 7.70
C HIS A 212 -7.04 -11.40 6.52
N THR A 213 -7.53 -12.40 5.79
CA THR A 213 -6.79 -13.02 4.69
C THR A 213 -7.63 -13.02 3.43
N GLN A 214 -7.04 -12.53 2.34
CA GLN A 214 -7.59 -12.66 0.99
C GLN A 214 -6.73 -13.62 0.18
N THR A 215 -7.35 -14.27 -0.80
CA THR A 215 -6.65 -15.13 -1.75
C THR A 215 -6.88 -14.60 -3.16
N LEU A 216 -5.81 -14.16 -3.81
CA LEU A 216 -5.82 -13.78 -5.21
C LEU A 216 -5.34 -14.97 -6.04
N SER A 217 -6.17 -15.44 -6.97
CA SER A 217 -5.86 -16.52 -7.91
C SER A 217 -5.83 -15.98 -9.33
N THR A 218 -4.73 -16.22 -10.04
CA THR A 218 -4.49 -15.81 -11.43
C THR A 218 -3.82 -16.96 -12.18
N SER A 219 -3.51 -16.81 -13.47
CA SER A 219 -2.66 -17.78 -14.18
C SER A 219 -1.20 -17.75 -13.71
N MET A 220 -0.79 -16.67 -13.01
CA MET A 220 0.54 -16.55 -12.40
C MET A 220 0.65 -17.32 -11.07
N GLY A 221 -0.40 -18.00 -10.64
CA GLY A 221 -0.47 -18.73 -9.38
C GLY A 221 -1.45 -18.12 -8.37
N ARG A 222 -1.29 -18.53 -7.13
CA ARG A 222 -2.10 -18.10 -6.00
C ARG A 222 -1.25 -17.22 -5.07
N MET A 223 -1.81 -16.12 -4.61
CA MET A 223 -1.19 -15.25 -3.61
C MET A 223 -2.11 -15.14 -2.40
N LEU A 224 -1.59 -15.39 -1.21
CA LEU A 224 -2.22 -15.04 0.06
C LEU A 224 -1.85 -13.59 0.40
N ILE A 225 -2.84 -12.82 0.79
CA ILE A 225 -2.69 -11.43 1.21
C ILE A 225 -3.26 -11.33 2.61
N THR A 226 -2.40 -11.06 3.58
CA THR A 226 -2.74 -10.97 5.00
C THR A 226 -2.62 -9.54 5.49
N ARG A 227 -3.28 -9.22 6.59
CA ARG A 227 -3.11 -7.92 7.28
C ARG A 227 -3.32 -8.04 8.77
N GLU A 228 -2.66 -7.15 9.49
CA GLU A 228 -2.78 -7.00 10.93
C GLU A 228 -2.72 -5.50 11.26
N GLY A 229 -3.58 -5.03 12.17
CA GLY A 229 -3.69 -3.60 12.52
C GLY A 229 -4.41 -2.73 11.49
N PHE A 230 -4.63 -3.23 10.28
CA PHE A 230 -5.52 -2.64 9.27
C PHE A 230 -6.87 -3.35 9.28
N ASP A 231 -7.93 -2.66 9.65
CA ASP A 231 -9.28 -3.23 9.78
C ASP A 231 -10.08 -3.23 8.47
N ASP A 232 -9.64 -2.47 7.48
CA ASP A 232 -10.35 -2.27 6.22
C ASP A 232 -9.58 -2.84 5.03
N VAL A 233 -10.30 -3.10 3.92
CA VAL A 233 -9.72 -3.50 2.63
C VAL A 233 -10.29 -2.63 1.53
N VAL A 234 -9.44 -2.16 0.62
CA VAL A 234 -9.88 -1.51 -0.62
C VAL A 234 -9.55 -2.39 -1.81
N ILE A 235 -10.55 -2.62 -2.65
CA ILE A 235 -10.37 -3.31 -3.93
C ILE A 235 -10.61 -2.31 -5.03
N TRP A 236 -9.55 -2.03 -5.79
CA TRP A 236 -9.62 -1.02 -6.85
C TRP A 236 -8.99 -1.50 -8.16
N ASN A 237 -9.68 -1.18 -9.25
CA ASN A 237 -9.15 -1.24 -10.61
C ASN A 237 -9.84 -0.13 -11.43
N PRO A 238 -9.09 0.66 -12.23
CA PRO A 238 -9.68 1.79 -12.96
C PRO A 238 -10.65 1.37 -14.06
N GLY A 239 -10.57 0.13 -14.54
CA GLY A 239 -11.28 -0.28 -15.75
C GLY A 239 -10.83 0.50 -16.99
N PRO A 240 -11.40 0.21 -18.17
CA PRO A 240 -10.88 0.74 -19.43
C PRO A 240 -11.08 2.25 -19.56
N ALA A 241 -12.25 2.78 -19.21
CA ALA A 241 -12.57 4.20 -19.44
C ALA A 241 -11.74 5.13 -18.56
N LYS A 242 -11.53 4.77 -17.29
CA LYS A 242 -10.73 5.57 -16.36
C LYS A 242 -9.24 5.41 -16.64
N ALA A 243 -8.77 4.22 -17.04
CA ALA A 243 -7.38 4.01 -17.44
C ALA A 243 -7.01 4.91 -18.62
N ALA A 244 -7.83 4.97 -19.67
CA ALA A 244 -7.62 5.84 -20.83
C ALA A 244 -7.63 7.36 -20.50
N ALA A 245 -8.17 7.75 -19.36
CA ALA A 245 -8.14 9.13 -18.87
C ALA A 245 -6.93 9.44 -17.96
N MET A 246 -6.13 8.44 -17.62
CA MET A 246 -4.96 8.57 -16.74
C MET A 246 -3.69 8.75 -17.58
N THR A 247 -2.93 9.81 -17.32
CA THR A 247 -1.70 10.10 -18.08
C THR A 247 -0.49 9.27 -17.65
N ASP A 248 -0.58 8.63 -16.48
CA ASP A 248 0.48 7.84 -15.85
C ASP A 248 0.20 6.32 -15.88
N LEU A 249 -0.79 5.89 -16.70
CA LEU A 249 -1.17 4.50 -16.90
C LEU A 249 -1.46 4.28 -18.39
N PRO A 250 -0.87 3.27 -19.07
CA PRO A 250 -1.31 2.89 -20.41
C PRO A 250 -2.78 2.47 -20.44
N ASP A 251 -3.47 2.76 -21.56
CA ASP A 251 -4.92 2.57 -21.69
C ASP A 251 -5.38 1.15 -21.35
N ASP A 252 -4.59 0.13 -21.71
CA ASP A 252 -4.91 -1.28 -21.52
C ASP A 252 -4.31 -1.89 -20.26
N ASP A 253 -3.47 -1.18 -19.50
CA ASP A 253 -2.78 -1.72 -18.33
C ASP A 253 -3.70 -1.97 -17.12
N TRP A 254 -4.95 -1.46 -17.18
CA TRP A 254 -5.97 -1.87 -16.21
C TRP A 254 -6.19 -3.39 -16.20
N LEU A 255 -5.85 -4.07 -17.31
CA LEU A 255 -5.89 -5.54 -17.40
C LEU A 255 -4.81 -6.20 -16.56
N GLN A 256 -3.67 -5.55 -16.34
CA GLN A 256 -2.48 -6.13 -15.74
C GLN A 256 -2.31 -5.78 -14.25
N MET A 257 -3.25 -5.10 -13.64
CA MET A 257 -3.17 -4.68 -12.24
C MET A 257 -4.46 -4.92 -11.47
N LEU A 258 -4.30 -5.17 -10.18
CA LEU A 258 -5.38 -5.13 -9.20
C LEU A 258 -4.86 -4.52 -7.90
N CYS A 259 -5.52 -3.49 -7.38
CA CYS A 259 -5.22 -3.04 -6.03
C CYS A 259 -6.00 -3.87 -5.00
N VAL A 260 -5.25 -4.40 -4.03
CA VAL A 260 -5.77 -5.02 -2.81
C VAL A 260 -5.06 -4.32 -1.65
N GLU A 261 -5.70 -3.30 -1.13
CA GLU A 261 -5.08 -2.39 -0.17
C GLU A 261 -5.43 -2.79 1.26
N ALA A 262 -4.44 -2.79 2.15
CA ALA A 262 -4.67 -2.83 3.58
C ALA A 262 -4.88 -1.41 4.10
N ALA A 263 -5.97 -1.16 4.83
CA ALA A 263 -6.39 0.19 5.15
C ALA A 263 -7.00 0.33 6.56
N ALA A 264 -6.86 1.53 7.13
CA ALA A 264 -7.56 2.00 8.33
C ALA A 264 -8.31 3.28 7.95
N ILE A 265 -9.57 3.16 7.52
CA ILE A 265 -10.34 4.24 6.89
C ILE A 265 -11.71 4.44 7.54
N GLY A 266 -12.41 3.34 7.83
CA GLY A 266 -13.78 3.37 8.36
C GLY A 266 -13.84 4.00 9.74
N LYS A 267 -12.83 3.74 10.56
CA LYS A 267 -12.64 4.32 11.87
C LYS A 267 -11.25 4.96 11.92
N PRO A 268 -11.15 6.29 11.96
CA PRO A 268 -9.86 6.97 12.11
C PRO A 268 -9.11 6.48 13.35
N VAL A 269 -7.79 6.36 13.22
CA VAL A 269 -6.90 6.05 14.32
C VAL A 269 -6.57 7.33 15.08
N THR A 270 -6.71 7.31 16.40
CA THR A 270 -6.37 8.45 17.28
C THR A 270 -5.07 8.15 18.02
N LEU A 271 -4.11 9.07 17.98
CA LEU A 271 -2.87 8.98 18.73
C LEU A 271 -2.67 10.21 19.60
N SER A 272 -2.57 10.00 20.92
CA SER A 272 -2.08 11.02 21.84
C SER A 272 -0.56 11.17 21.71
N PRO A 273 0.02 12.33 22.13
CA PRO A 273 1.46 12.51 22.16
C PRO A 273 2.21 11.36 22.85
N GLY A 274 3.21 10.82 22.16
CA GLY A 274 4.00 9.67 22.58
C GLY A 274 3.40 8.30 22.26
N GLN A 275 2.19 8.23 21.70
CA GLN A 275 1.60 6.96 21.25
C GLN A 275 2.02 6.61 19.83
N GLU A 276 2.05 5.31 19.57
CA GLU A 276 2.35 4.70 18.29
C GLU A 276 1.21 3.77 17.85
N TRP A 277 0.96 3.71 16.54
CA TRP A 277 0.13 2.72 15.87
C TRP A 277 0.98 1.99 14.85
N VAL A 278 0.81 0.67 14.79
CA VAL A 278 1.55 -0.20 13.88
C VAL A 278 0.55 -1.09 13.14
N ALA A 279 0.72 -1.22 11.84
CA ALA A 279 -0.08 -2.13 11.03
C ALA A 279 0.74 -2.74 9.88
N ARG A 280 0.37 -3.95 9.47
CA ARG A 280 1.12 -4.75 8.52
C ARG A 280 0.23 -5.32 7.42
N GLN A 281 0.80 -5.41 6.21
CA GLN A 281 0.28 -6.21 5.09
C GLN A 281 1.34 -7.23 4.68
N GLY A 282 0.94 -8.50 4.57
CA GLY A 282 1.80 -9.59 4.14
C GLY A 282 1.33 -10.19 2.82
N PHE A 283 2.29 -10.70 2.03
CA PHE A 283 2.07 -11.38 0.77
C PHE A 283 2.86 -12.69 0.75
N GLU A 284 2.21 -13.77 0.28
CA GLU A 284 2.85 -15.08 0.09
C GLU A 284 2.35 -15.70 -1.23
N VAL A 285 3.26 -16.21 -2.08
CA VAL A 285 2.96 -16.83 -3.38
C VAL A 285 3.33 -18.30 -3.42
#